data_cce682d6b90ba5e79614e78efca2997e
#
_entry.id   cce682d6b90ba5e79614e78efca2997e
#
_cell.length_a   1.000
_cell.length_b   1.000
_cell.length_c   1.000
_cell.angle_alpha   90.00
_cell.angle_beta   90.00
_cell.angle_gamma   90.00
#
_symmetry.space_group_name_H-M   'P 1'
#
loop_
_entity.id
_entity.type
_entity.pdbx_description
1 polymer ?
#
loop_
_entity_poly.entity_id
_entity_poly.type
_entity_poly.pdbx_seq_one_letter_code
_entity_poly.pdbx_strand_id
1 'polypeptide(L)'
;MKNICVWSVFGLLTVGSAVQAQTTNTTDKSPAPTTMPKTADKEARRGELLATFGGCHDCHTPKVMTPKGPQPDTSRLLSGYPSNASLPAVPQGVIGPTQWGALASNDLTAWAGPWGISFAANLTPDVTGLGHWTAQDFIHTMRTGKHLGMGRALLPPMPWFDSAVLTDQDLKALFKYLRSLKPISNQVPQPIPPQATAAH
;
A
#
# COMPACT_ATOMS: atom_id res chain seq x y z
N MET A 1 -22.71 80.83 19.51
CA MET A 1 -22.90 79.86 20.58
C MET A 1 -21.79 78.84 20.42
N LYS A 2 -20.86 78.79 21.37
CA LYS A 2 -19.54 78.10 21.27
C LYS A 2 -19.65 76.71 21.85
N ASN A 3 -19.43 75.65 21.06
CA ASN A 3 -19.35 74.29 21.56
C ASN A 3 -17.85 73.94 21.79
N ILE A 4 -17.55 73.64 23.02
CA ILE A 4 -16.23 73.20 23.49
C ILE A 4 -16.16 71.70 23.32
N CYS A 5 -15.22 71.18 22.48
CA CYS A 5 -14.86 69.79 22.37
C CYS A 5 -13.81 69.44 23.43
N VAL A 6 -14.19 68.54 24.37
CA VAL A 6 -13.27 67.96 25.35
C VAL A 6 -12.67 66.69 24.72
N TRP A 7 -11.36 66.67 24.55
CA TRP A 7 -10.59 65.48 24.15
C TRP A 7 -10.23 64.64 25.38
N SER A 8 -10.84 63.48 25.51
CA SER A 8 -10.41 62.46 26.48
C SER A 8 -9.31 61.60 25.87
N VAL A 9 -8.12 61.68 26.44
CA VAL A 9 -6.98 60.83 26.08
C VAL A 9 -7.15 59.49 26.78
N PHE A 10 -7.49 58.43 26.04
CA PHE A 10 -7.44 57.05 26.53
C PHE A 10 -6.05 56.48 26.28
N GLY A 11 -5.30 56.27 27.35
CA GLY A 11 -4.03 55.55 27.31
C GLY A 11 -4.21 54.08 27.01
N LEU A 12 -3.65 53.62 25.91
CA LEU A 12 -3.60 52.20 25.52
C LEU A 12 -2.46 51.53 26.30
N LEU A 13 -2.80 50.75 27.31
CA LEU A 13 -1.86 49.82 27.94
C LEU A 13 -1.74 48.56 27.02
N THR A 14 -0.67 48.45 26.29
CA THR A 14 -0.32 47.24 25.54
C THR A 14 0.28 46.20 26.49
N VAL A 15 -0.51 45.23 26.89
CA VAL A 15 -0.02 44.02 27.57
C VAL A 15 0.59 43.11 26.47
N GLY A 16 1.91 43.13 26.37
CA GLY A 16 2.65 42.23 25.52
C GLY A 16 2.62 40.81 26.11
N SER A 17 1.73 39.96 25.60
CA SER A 17 1.79 38.52 25.85
C SER A 17 2.92 37.89 25.00
N ALA A 18 4.06 37.62 25.63
CA ALA A 18 5.10 36.83 25.03
C ALA A 18 4.61 35.37 24.87
N VAL A 19 4.21 35.00 23.68
CA VAL A 19 3.97 33.58 23.32
C VAL A 19 5.33 32.90 23.23
N GLN A 20 5.70 32.18 24.29
CA GLN A 20 6.84 31.26 24.25
C GLN A 20 6.45 30.07 23.37
N ALA A 21 7.02 30.01 22.16
CA ALA A 21 6.96 28.82 21.32
C ALA A 21 7.75 27.70 22.02
N GLN A 22 7.03 26.78 22.65
CA GLN A 22 7.61 25.50 23.09
C GLN A 22 7.88 24.66 21.85
N THR A 23 9.13 24.64 21.41
CA THR A 23 9.62 23.65 20.46
C THR A 23 9.65 22.29 21.15
N THR A 24 8.54 21.55 21.08
CA THR A 24 8.55 20.13 21.40
C THR A 24 9.30 19.41 20.28
N ASN A 25 10.57 19.09 20.52
CA ASN A 25 11.32 18.12 19.72
C ASN A 25 10.70 16.74 19.93
N THR A 26 9.55 16.48 19.32
CA THR A 26 9.11 15.12 19.05
C THR A 26 9.97 14.60 17.92
N THR A 27 11.00 13.82 18.27
CA THR A 27 11.67 12.95 17.32
C THR A 27 10.61 12.01 16.75
N ASP A 28 10.05 12.39 15.61
CA ASP A 28 9.18 11.53 14.82
C ASP A 28 10.04 10.37 14.32
N LYS A 29 10.06 9.30 15.10
CA LYS A 29 10.68 8.03 14.73
C LYS A 29 9.66 7.32 13.82
N SER A 30 9.53 7.82 12.58
CA SER A 30 8.97 7.01 11.49
C SER A 30 9.73 5.68 11.52
N PRO A 31 9.04 4.51 11.54
CA PRO A 31 9.73 3.23 11.52
C PRO A 31 10.63 3.23 10.28
N ALA A 32 11.95 3.14 10.52
CA ALA A 32 12.90 3.02 9.43
C ALA A 32 12.51 1.82 8.56
N PRO A 33 12.56 1.94 7.23
CA PRO A 33 12.33 0.80 6.36
C PRO A 33 13.24 -0.34 6.84
N THR A 34 12.67 -1.54 6.93
CA THR A 34 13.42 -2.75 7.33
C THR A 34 14.49 -2.99 6.27
N THR A 35 15.67 -2.40 6.48
CA THR A 35 16.79 -2.55 5.56
C THR A 35 17.42 -3.92 5.75
N MET A 36 17.72 -4.58 4.64
CA MET A 36 18.45 -5.85 4.64
C MET A 36 19.83 -5.70 5.32
N PRO A 37 20.38 -6.77 5.95
CA PRO A 37 21.72 -6.74 6.52
C PRO A 37 22.75 -6.26 5.49
N LYS A 38 23.80 -5.55 5.94
CA LYS A 38 24.88 -5.04 5.07
C LYS A 38 25.59 -6.11 4.23
N THR A 39 25.51 -7.37 4.65
CA THR A 39 26.01 -8.55 3.93
C THR A 39 25.08 -9.07 2.83
N ALA A 40 23.87 -8.49 2.69
CA ALA A 40 22.97 -8.89 1.63
C ALA A 40 23.58 -8.63 0.26
N ASP A 41 23.37 -9.58 -0.62
CA ASP A 41 23.77 -9.54 -2.02
C ASP A 41 23.32 -8.21 -2.68
N LYS A 42 24.20 -7.60 -3.45
CA LYS A 42 23.96 -6.34 -4.18
C LYS A 42 22.70 -6.42 -5.05
N GLU A 43 22.45 -7.56 -5.64
CA GLU A 43 21.26 -7.80 -6.48
C GLU A 43 19.98 -7.82 -5.63
N ALA A 44 19.98 -8.48 -4.48
CA ALA A 44 18.83 -8.48 -3.58
C ALA A 44 18.53 -7.06 -3.04
N ARG A 45 19.57 -6.25 -2.74
CA ARG A 45 19.36 -4.84 -2.38
C ARG A 45 18.77 -4.00 -3.52
N ARG A 46 19.18 -4.27 -4.76
CA ARG A 46 18.53 -3.66 -5.93
C ARG A 46 17.06 -4.03 -6.00
N GLY A 47 16.73 -5.31 -5.77
CA GLY A 47 15.35 -5.79 -5.70
C GLY A 47 14.53 -5.14 -4.59
N GLU A 48 15.11 -4.97 -3.39
CA GLU A 48 14.48 -4.26 -2.27
C GLU A 48 14.13 -2.80 -2.64
N LEU A 49 15.09 -2.09 -3.26
CA LEU A 49 14.85 -0.74 -3.76
C LEU A 49 13.70 -0.69 -4.76
N LEU A 50 13.67 -1.64 -5.71
CA LEU A 50 12.60 -1.72 -6.72
C LEU A 50 11.24 -2.05 -6.09
N ALA A 51 11.18 -2.97 -5.11
CA ALA A 51 9.96 -3.30 -4.38
C ALA A 51 9.43 -2.11 -3.58
N THR A 52 10.33 -1.34 -2.97
CA THR A 52 9.98 -0.15 -2.17
C THR A 52 9.51 0.98 -3.09
N PHE A 53 10.29 1.32 -4.12
CA PHE A 53 9.95 2.38 -5.06
C PHE A 53 8.69 2.07 -5.88
N GLY A 54 8.51 0.80 -6.27
CA GLY A 54 7.33 0.32 -7.01
C GLY A 54 6.08 0.14 -6.13
N GLY A 55 6.13 0.49 -4.84
CA GLY A 55 4.97 0.45 -3.95
C GLY A 55 4.43 -0.96 -3.66
N CYS A 56 5.23 -2.02 -3.81
CA CYS A 56 4.76 -3.40 -3.57
C CYS A 56 4.19 -3.57 -2.16
N HIS A 57 4.80 -2.89 -1.17
CA HIS A 57 4.34 -2.93 0.21
C HIS A 57 2.98 -2.27 0.44
N ASP A 58 2.57 -1.33 -0.43
CA ASP A 58 1.33 -0.59 -0.25
C ASP A 58 0.10 -1.50 -0.30
N CYS A 59 0.12 -2.49 -1.18
CA CYS A 59 -0.96 -3.46 -1.31
C CYS A 59 -0.61 -4.84 -0.72
N HIS A 60 0.65 -5.29 -0.83
CA HIS A 60 1.01 -6.66 -0.46
C HIS A 60 1.44 -6.83 1.00
N THR A 61 1.63 -5.76 1.77
CA THR A 61 1.86 -5.84 3.22
C THR A 61 0.58 -5.46 3.96
N PRO A 62 -0.03 -6.35 4.76
CA PRO A 62 -1.16 -6.01 5.60
C PRO A 62 -0.85 -4.83 6.53
N LYS A 63 -1.87 -4.07 6.94
CA LYS A 63 -1.72 -2.96 7.87
C LYS A 63 -2.39 -3.27 9.20
N VAL A 64 -1.80 -2.75 10.26
CA VAL A 64 -2.41 -2.65 11.58
C VAL A 64 -2.92 -1.23 11.77
N MET A 65 -4.12 -1.10 12.31
CA MET A 65 -4.70 0.22 12.61
C MET A 65 -4.07 0.76 13.89
N THR A 66 -3.58 1.99 13.83
CA THR A 66 -2.99 2.71 14.96
C THR A 66 -3.69 4.06 15.15
N PRO A 67 -3.50 4.75 16.29
CA PRO A 67 -3.99 6.11 16.46
C PRO A 67 -3.48 7.10 15.41
N LYS A 68 -2.39 6.78 14.72
CA LYS A 68 -1.80 7.57 13.61
C LYS A 68 -2.28 7.09 12.23
N GLY A 69 -3.28 6.21 12.17
CA GLY A 69 -3.76 5.57 10.95
C GLY A 69 -3.14 4.19 10.68
N PRO A 70 -3.40 3.61 9.50
CA PRO A 70 -2.88 2.31 9.12
C PRO A 70 -1.35 2.34 8.99
N GLN A 71 -0.69 1.36 9.63
CA GLN A 71 0.76 1.17 9.56
C GLN A 71 1.08 -0.23 9.04
N PRO A 72 2.15 -0.41 8.24
CA PRO A 72 2.55 -1.73 7.76
C PRO A 72 2.77 -2.71 8.93
N ASP A 73 2.21 -3.90 8.82
CA ASP A 73 2.53 -5.00 9.73
C ASP A 73 3.88 -5.60 9.36
N THR A 74 4.92 -5.18 10.07
CA THR A 74 6.29 -5.62 9.81
C THR A 74 6.53 -7.11 10.09
N SER A 75 5.63 -7.77 10.82
CA SER A 75 5.69 -9.22 11.05
C SER A 75 5.19 -10.03 9.84
N ARG A 76 4.45 -9.39 8.92
CA ARG A 76 3.81 -10.01 7.75
C ARG A 76 4.13 -9.26 6.45
N LEU A 77 5.38 -8.81 6.31
CA LEU A 77 5.82 -8.10 5.10
C LEU A 77 5.53 -8.91 3.84
N LEU A 78 4.86 -8.27 2.87
CA LEU A 78 4.54 -8.82 1.55
C LEU A 78 3.78 -10.16 1.56
N SER A 79 3.06 -10.47 2.65
CA SER A 79 2.30 -11.72 2.77
C SER A 79 0.92 -11.67 2.09
N GLY A 80 0.49 -10.53 1.56
CA GLY A 80 -0.80 -10.38 0.88
C GLY A 80 -1.99 -10.24 1.83
N TYR A 81 -3.19 -10.40 1.28
CA TYR A 81 -4.44 -10.35 2.05
C TYR A 81 -4.48 -11.47 3.09
N PRO A 82 -4.69 -11.15 4.38
CA PRO A 82 -4.72 -12.18 5.42
C PRO A 82 -5.88 -13.16 5.22
N SER A 83 -5.59 -14.46 5.13
CA SER A 83 -6.59 -15.51 4.85
C SER A 83 -7.71 -15.59 5.91
N ASN A 84 -7.44 -15.09 7.12
CA ASN A 84 -8.39 -15.04 8.23
C ASN A 84 -9.08 -13.68 8.42
N ALA A 85 -8.83 -12.70 7.51
CA ALA A 85 -9.47 -11.40 7.59
C ALA A 85 -10.93 -11.46 7.14
N SER A 86 -11.79 -10.66 7.77
CA SER A 86 -13.16 -10.46 7.31
C SER A 86 -13.18 -9.43 6.19
N LEU A 87 -13.79 -9.80 5.06
CA LEU A 87 -13.98 -8.89 3.94
C LEU A 87 -15.15 -7.94 4.26
N PRO A 88 -14.96 -6.60 4.17
CA PRO A 88 -16.07 -5.66 4.30
C PRO A 88 -17.13 -5.88 3.22
N ALA A 89 -18.40 -5.66 3.55
CA ALA A 89 -19.45 -5.66 2.54
C ALA A 89 -19.25 -4.48 1.55
N VAL A 90 -19.39 -4.77 0.26
CA VAL A 90 -19.38 -3.72 -0.77
C VAL A 90 -20.80 -3.15 -0.85
N PRO A 91 -21.01 -1.84 -0.56
CA PRO A 91 -22.33 -1.23 -0.67
C PRO A 91 -22.84 -1.28 -2.13
N GLN A 92 -24.14 -1.55 -2.29
CA GLN A 92 -24.73 -1.55 -3.62
C GLN A 92 -24.74 -0.15 -4.22
N GLY A 93 -24.57 -0.05 -5.55
CA GLY A 93 -24.65 1.18 -6.30
C GLY A 93 -23.51 2.17 -6.07
N VAL A 94 -22.48 1.80 -5.32
CA VAL A 94 -21.33 2.67 -5.04
C VAL A 94 -20.22 2.53 -6.10
N ILE A 95 -20.16 1.41 -6.81
CA ILE A 95 -19.23 1.17 -7.92
C ILE A 95 -19.99 1.22 -9.23
N GLY A 96 -19.50 1.99 -10.19
CA GLY A 96 -20.13 2.10 -11.50
C GLY A 96 -19.50 3.19 -12.36
N PRO A 97 -19.92 3.32 -13.63
CA PRO A 97 -19.31 4.25 -14.58
C PRO A 97 -19.47 5.75 -14.19
N THR A 98 -20.49 6.07 -13.40
CA THR A 98 -20.74 7.42 -12.87
C THR A 98 -20.54 7.51 -11.36
N GLN A 99 -19.97 6.48 -10.77
CA GLN A 99 -19.75 6.30 -9.34
C GLN A 99 -18.25 6.11 -9.06
N TRP A 100 -17.90 5.44 -7.95
CA TRP A 100 -16.52 5.10 -7.66
C TRP A 100 -16.01 3.99 -8.59
N GLY A 101 -14.82 4.16 -9.12
CA GLY A 101 -14.18 3.14 -9.97
C GLY A 101 -13.70 1.93 -9.18
N ALA A 102 -13.35 2.11 -7.90
CA ALA A 102 -12.93 1.04 -6.99
C ALA A 102 -13.07 1.46 -5.53
N LEU A 103 -13.16 0.45 -4.66
CA LEU A 103 -13.07 0.58 -3.20
C LEU A 103 -11.93 -0.32 -2.71
N ALA A 104 -11.28 0.09 -1.63
CA ALA A 104 -10.22 -0.69 -0.97
C ALA A 104 -10.61 -1.05 0.46
N SER A 105 -10.15 -2.20 0.94
CA SER A 105 -10.13 -2.50 2.38
C SER A 105 -9.23 -1.52 3.13
N ASN A 106 -9.46 -1.32 4.43
CA ASN A 106 -8.68 -0.36 5.24
C ASN A 106 -7.18 -0.66 5.26
N ASP A 107 -6.80 -1.91 5.04
CA ASP A 107 -5.41 -2.36 4.98
C ASP A 107 -4.84 -2.41 3.55
N LEU A 108 -5.64 -2.00 2.55
CA LEU A 108 -5.30 -1.95 1.13
C LEU A 108 -4.93 -3.31 0.51
N THR A 109 -5.31 -4.43 1.13
CA THR A 109 -4.99 -5.77 0.62
C THR A 109 -6.14 -6.43 -0.15
N ALA A 110 -7.35 -5.86 -0.11
CA ALA A 110 -8.50 -6.27 -0.93
C ALA A 110 -9.09 -5.08 -1.65
N TRP A 111 -9.53 -5.28 -2.90
CA TRP A 111 -10.04 -4.23 -3.77
C TRP A 111 -11.27 -4.69 -4.53
N ALA A 112 -12.35 -3.92 -4.44
CA ALA A 112 -13.58 -4.15 -5.16
C ALA A 112 -13.73 -3.15 -6.31
N GLY A 113 -14.14 -3.64 -7.47
CA GLY A 113 -14.33 -2.82 -8.66
C GLY A 113 -15.23 -3.52 -9.70
N PRO A 114 -15.33 -2.99 -10.93
CA PRO A 114 -16.10 -3.63 -12.00
C PRO A 114 -15.65 -5.06 -12.33
N TRP A 115 -14.43 -5.43 -11.94
CA TRP A 115 -13.85 -6.78 -12.10
C TRP A 115 -14.26 -7.76 -10.99
N GLY A 116 -15.06 -7.34 -10.02
CA GLY A 116 -15.36 -8.07 -8.79
C GLY A 116 -14.43 -7.70 -7.66
N ILE A 117 -13.94 -8.68 -6.89
CA ILE A 117 -13.02 -8.43 -5.77
C ILE A 117 -11.70 -9.15 -6.04
N SER A 118 -10.61 -8.40 -5.99
CA SER A 118 -9.25 -8.90 -6.05
C SER A 118 -8.56 -8.82 -4.69
N PHE A 119 -7.62 -9.73 -4.47
CA PHE A 119 -6.83 -9.80 -3.24
C PHE A 119 -5.34 -9.72 -3.56
N ALA A 120 -4.59 -8.96 -2.77
CA ALA A 120 -3.16 -8.89 -2.88
C ALA A 120 -2.53 -10.26 -2.60
N ALA A 121 -1.71 -10.76 -3.52
CA ALA A 121 -1.09 -12.07 -3.41
C ALA A 121 -0.01 -12.12 -2.32
N ASN A 122 0.25 -13.31 -1.79
CA ASN A 122 1.41 -13.59 -0.96
C ASN A 122 2.68 -13.61 -1.85
N LEU A 123 3.57 -12.65 -1.65
CA LEU A 123 4.85 -12.53 -2.39
C LEU A 123 6.04 -13.11 -1.61
N THR A 124 5.81 -13.74 -0.46
CA THR A 124 6.87 -14.40 0.31
C THR A 124 7.26 -15.74 -0.32
N PRO A 125 8.44 -16.30 0.01
CA PRO A 125 8.90 -17.59 -0.52
C PRO A 125 8.23 -18.80 0.13
N ASP A 126 7.09 -18.62 0.79
CA ASP A 126 6.25 -19.73 1.27
C ASP A 126 5.56 -20.45 0.11
N VAL A 127 5.19 -21.71 0.29
CA VAL A 127 4.48 -22.52 -0.72
C VAL A 127 3.12 -21.92 -1.10
N THR A 128 2.49 -21.16 -0.21
CA THR A 128 1.25 -20.40 -0.46
C THR A 128 1.47 -19.09 -1.22
N GLY A 129 2.73 -18.74 -1.48
CA GLY A 129 3.15 -17.55 -2.23
C GLY A 129 4.04 -17.91 -3.43
N LEU A 130 5.26 -17.37 -3.44
CA LEU A 130 6.21 -17.58 -4.53
C LEU A 130 7.12 -18.81 -4.35
N GLY A 131 6.81 -19.71 -3.39
CA GLY A 131 7.68 -20.83 -3.03
C GLY A 131 8.07 -21.73 -4.20
N HIS A 132 7.17 -21.98 -5.12
CA HIS A 132 7.37 -22.85 -6.31
C HIS A 132 7.73 -22.07 -7.57
N TRP A 133 7.79 -20.74 -7.52
CA TRP A 133 8.06 -19.92 -8.70
C TRP A 133 9.55 -19.88 -9.03
N THR A 134 9.84 -19.87 -10.31
CA THR A 134 11.16 -19.53 -10.85
C THR A 134 11.25 -18.04 -11.18
N ALA A 135 12.46 -17.53 -11.36
CA ALA A 135 12.65 -16.15 -11.84
C ALA A 135 11.99 -15.93 -13.20
N GLN A 136 11.94 -16.97 -14.05
CA GLN A 136 11.32 -16.88 -15.37
C GLN A 136 9.80 -16.78 -15.27
N ASP A 137 9.17 -17.53 -14.37
CA ASP A 137 7.71 -17.42 -14.11
C ASP A 137 7.33 -16.02 -13.65
N PHE A 138 8.17 -15.42 -12.77
CA PHE A 138 7.97 -14.07 -12.30
C PHE A 138 8.09 -13.05 -13.44
N ILE A 139 9.14 -13.15 -14.27
CA ILE A 139 9.34 -12.29 -15.43
C ILE A 139 8.15 -12.41 -16.39
N HIS A 140 7.75 -13.63 -16.74
CA HIS A 140 6.61 -13.85 -17.65
C HIS A 140 5.32 -13.25 -17.07
N THR A 141 5.10 -13.39 -15.76
CA THR A 141 3.94 -12.79 -15.09
C THR A 141 3.95 -11.27 -15.24
N MET A 142 5.09 -10.62 -15.01
CA MET A 142 5.20 -9.16 -15.12
C MET A 142 5.14 -8.68 -16.59
N ARG A 143 5.58 -9.48 -17.56
CA ARG A 143 5.50 -9.14 -19.00
C ARG A 143 4.10 -9.29 -19.58
N THR A 144 3.34 -10.28 -19.12
CA THR A 144 2.06 -10.65 -19.73
C THR A 144 0.85 -10.22 -18.94
N GLY A 145 1.03 -9.84 -17.67
CA GLY A 145 -0.09 -9.58 -16.73
C GLY A 145 -0.91 -10.84 -16.44
N LYS A 146 -0.31 -12.03 -16.58
CA LYS A 146 -0.98 -13.31 -16.34
C LYS A 146 -0.20 -14.12 -15.31
N HIS A 147 -0.91 -14.77 -14.40
CA HIS A 147 -0.33 -15.67 -13.41
C HIS A 147 0.50 -16.74 -14.10
N LEU A 148 1.78 -16.90 -13.73
CA LEU A 148 2.76 -17.77 -14.36
C LEU A 148 2.91 -17.54 -15.89
N GLY A 149 2.58 -16.33 -16.35
CA GLY A 149 2.69 -15.97 -17.78
C GLY A 149 1.55 -16.44 -18.67
N MET A 150 0.75 -17.43 -18.26
CA MET A 150 -0.29 -18.06 -19.08
C MET A 150 -1.64 -18.24 -18.38
N GLY A 151 -1.68 -18.19 -17.06
CA GLY A 151 -2.88 -18.42 -16.26
C GLY A 151 -3.88 -17.26 -16.30
N ARG A 152 -4.67 -17.09 -15.25
CA ARG A 152 -5.64 -15.99 -15.13
C ARG A 152 -4.94 -14.63 -15.21
N ALA A 153 -5.65 -13.64 -15.72
CA ALA A 153 -5.16 -12.26 -15.70
C ALA A 153 -4.93 -11.77 -14.26
N LEU A 154 -3.91 -10.96 -14.06
CA LEU A 154 -3.76 -10.15 -12.85
C LEU A 154 -4.86 -9.07 -12.87
N LEU A 155 -5.59 -8.99 -11.78
CA LEU A 155 -6.72 -8.07 -11.68
C LEU A 155 -6.27 -6.71 -11.16
N PRO A 156 -6.99 -5.64 -11.50
CA PRO A 156 -6.77 -4.35 -10.87
C PRO A 156 -6.87 -4.45 -9.33
N PRO A 157 -6.18 -3.59 -8.58
CA PRO A 157 -5.38 -2.46 -9.07
C PRO A 157 -3.92 -2.81 -9.38
N MET A 158 -3.52 -4.10 -9.43
CA MET A 158 -2.12 -4.48 -9.64
C MET A 158 -1.57 -3.85 -10.94
N PRO A 159 -0.63 -2.86 -10.85
CA PRO A 159 -0.12 -2.14 -12.01
C PRO A 159 1.06 -2.92 -12.63
N TRP A 160 0.82 -4.17 -13.03
CA TRP A 160 1.86 -5.04 -13.59
C TRP A 160 2.54 -4.44 -14.84
N PHE A 161 1.82 -3.62 -15.60
CA PHE A 161 2.33 -2.93 -16.79
C PHE A 161 3.43 -1.90 -16.45
N ASP A 162 3.40 -1.29 -15.26
CA ASP A 162 4.48 -0.41 -14.80
C ASP A 162 5.74 -1.23 -14.48
N SER A 163 5.59 -2.42 -13.90
CA SER A 163 6.69 -3.34 -13.68
C SER A 163 7.20 -3.97 -15.00
N ALA A 164 6.36 -4.04 -16.03
CA ALA A 164 6.72 -4.59 -17.33
C ALA A 164 7.79 -3.77 -18.06
N VAL A 165 8.04 -2.51 -17.70
CA VAL A 165 9.09 -1.67 -18.31
C VAL A 165 10.47 -1.96 -17.73
N LEU A 166 10.57 -2.64 -16.59
CA LEU A 166 11.84 -3.01 -15.98
C LEU A 166 12.62 -4.00 -16.87
N THR A 167 13.95 -3.93 -16.79
CA THR A 167 14.79 -4.93 -17.47
C THR A 167 14.61 -6.32 -16.85
N ASP A 168 14.95 -7.37 -17.58
CA ASP A 168 14.94 -8.73 -17.01
C ASP A 168 15.90 -8.86 -15.83
N GLN A 169 17.01 -8.11 -15.85
CA GLN A 169 17.93 -8.05 -14.72
C GLN A 169 17.28 -7.43 -13.48
N ASP A 170 16.53 -6.35 -13.64
CA ASP A 170 15.80 -5.71 -12.54
C ASP A 170 14.67 -6.62 -12.02
N LEU A 171 13.93 -7.28 -12.90
CA LEU A 171 12.89 -8.25 -12.49
C LEU A 171 13.50 -9.45 -11.76
N LYS A 172 14.68 -9.95 -12.19
CA LYS A 172 15.43 -10.99 -11.45
C LYS A 172 15.87 -10.51 -10.08
N ALA A 173 16.36 -9.27 -9.99
CA ALA A 173 16.78 -8.67 -8.73
C ALA A 173 15.57 -8.53 -7.78
N LEU A 174 14.42 -8.07 -8.28
CA LEU A 174 13.18 -7.97 -7.54
C LEU A 174 12.75 -9.37 -7.03
N PHE A 175 12.71 -10.37 -7.90
CA PHE A 175 12.37 -11.74 -7.50
C PHE A 175 13.35 -12.28 -6.45
N LYS A 176 14.64 -12.03 -6.60
CA LYS A 176 15.68 -12.44 -5.63
C LYS A 176 15.45 -11.82 -4.25
N TYR A 177 15.06 -10.54 -4.20
CA TYR A 177 14.65 -9.90 -2.95
C TYR A 177 13.43 -10.60 -2.34
N LEU A 178 12.36 -10.82 -3.11
CA LEU A 178 11.16 -11.51 -2.63
C LEU A 178 11.47 -12.91 -2.10
N ARG A 179 12.40 -13.63 -2.74
CA ARG A 179 12.87 -14.95 -2.30
C ARG A 179 13.74 -14.91 -1.04
N SER A 180 14.28 -13.77 -0.68
CA SER A 180 15.09 -13.58 0.53
C SER A 180 14.27 -13.24 1.78
N LEU A 181 12.97 -12.97 1.61
CA LEU A 181 12.07 -12.64 2.72
C LEU A 181 11.81 -13.86 3.61
N LYS A 182 11.35 -13.59 4.83
CA LYS A 182 10.85 -14.64 5.71
C LYS A 182 9.63 -15.31 5.09
N PRO A 183 9.58 -16.63 4.92
CA PRO A 183 8.39 -17.34 4.48
C PRO A 183 7.23 -17.11 5.43
N ILE A 184 6.06 -16.77 4.90
CA ILE A 184 4.83 -16.57 5.69
C ILE A 184 3.73 -17.40 5.05
N SER A 185 3.25 -18.41 5.77
CA SER A 185 2.14 -19.24 5.32
C SER A 185 0.85 -18.43 5.37
N ASN A 186 0.32 -18.10 4.21
CA ASN A 186 -0.92 -17.33 4.04
C ASN A 186 -1.57 -17.66 2.71
N GLN A 187 -2.59 -18.52 2.73
CA GLN A 187 -3.36 -18.90 1.55
C GLN A 187 -4.36 -17.80 1.21
N VAL A 188 -3.97 -16.88 0.34
CA VAL A 188 -4.84 -15.80 -0.13
C VAL A 188 -6.05 -16.38 -0.89
N PRO A 189 -7.28 -15.88 -0.64
CA PRO A 189 -8.48 -16.34 -1.34
C PRO A 189 -8.41 -16.12 -2.85
N GLN A 190 -9.17 -16.91 -3.61
CA GLN A 190 -9.35 -16.65 -5.04
C GLN A 190 -10.16 -15.37 -5.24
N PRO A 191 -9.95 -14.62 -6.31
CA PRO A 191 -10.76 -13.46 -6.65
C PRO A 191 -12.25 -13.82 -6.74
N ILE A 192 -13.10 -12.91 -6.29
CA ILE A 192 -14.54 -13.05 -6.40
C ILE A 192 -14.98 -12.33 -7.68
N PRO A 193 -15.62 -13.02 -8.64
CA PRO A 193 -16.10 -12.41 -9.87
C PRO A 193 -17.18 -11.35 -9.60
N PRO A 194 -17.41 -10.41 -10.53
CA PRO A 194 -18.53 -9.47 -10.41
C PRO A 194 -19.83 -10.24 -10.27
N GLN A 195 -20.69 -9.78 -9.37
CA GLN A 195 -22.07 -10.29 -9.35
C GLN A 195 -22.74 -9.88 -10.66
N ALA A 196 -23.35 -10.83 -11.35
CA ALA A 196 -24.17 -10.53 -12.51
C ALA A 196 -25.25 -9.54 -12.06
N THR A 197 -25.15 -8.26 -12.50
CA THR A 197 -26.27 -7.34 -12.35
C THR A 197 -27.41 -7.93 -13.17
N ALA A 198 -28.52 -8.31 -12.49
CA ALA A 198 -29.73 -8.65 -13.21
C ALA A 198 -30.04 -7.49 -14.15
N ALA A 199 -30.03 -7.76 -15.47
CA ALA A 199 -30.45 -6.77 -16.46
C ALA A 199 -31.91 -6.42 -16.17
N HIS A 200 -32.14 -5.17 -15.79
CA HIS A 200 -33.48 -4.59 -15.68
C HIS A 200 -33.91 -4.04 -17.02
#